data_7de057d40d2dfefb94f1528cf5947c25
#
_entry.id   7de057d40d2dfefb94f1528cf5947c25
#
_cell.length_a   1.000
_cell.length_b   1.000
_cell.length_c   1.000
_cell.angle_alpha   90.00
_cell.angle_beta   90.00
_cell.angle_gamma   90.00
#
_symmetry.space_group_name_H-M   'P 1'
#
loop_
_entity.id
_entity.type
_entity.pdbx_description
1 polymer ?
#
loop_
_entity_poly.entity_id
_entity_poly.type
_entity_poly.pdbx_seq_one_letter_code
_entity_poly.pdbx_strand_id
1 'polypeptide(L)'
;MKLDDYKNNVKIKKLIDESLNSNDIITDQVLLDNQNILDEFLLNYKECSLDKECNQVVKNYQVDLVFKDHQFYLKNVLCIHGKQTEKLFIIKKNYWFSDFDINSFHLTYDEYFNNQLNNLSFNLLDQNEKNFRKTLLSNILKAIQKGYKKGIYLYGNSGIGKTYMFKVLANTLASKNKTVIFSTLRSLIDKLKESFNSNEINSSELLKKIKNVDFLFLDDIGGENLSLWARDDFLFEVLNYRLENKKPTFFTSNFSIDLLEKNLQFTRQYNNFLTSKDVFELEKIKIDRLIARIKALVKEINFTGINKRRTN
;
A
#
# COMPACT_ATOMS: atom_id res chain seq x y z
N MET A 1 30.53 26.44 24.86
CA MET A 1 30.24 26.97 23.51
C MET A 1 29.79 28.43 23.62
N LYS A 2 29.82 29.18 22.49
CA LYS A 2 29.36 30.59 22.52
C LYS A 2 27.86 30.62 22.18
N LEU A 3 27.15 31.65 22.62
CA LEU A 3 25.70 31.84 22.36
C LEU A 3 25.36 31.75 20.87
N ASP A 4 26.24 32.20 19.98
CA ASP A 4 26.07 32.12 18.54
C ASP A 4 26.08 30.69 18.01
N ASP A 5 26.78 29.76 18.68
CA ASP A 5 26.81 28.35 18.28
C ASP A 5 25.42 27.71 18.45
N TYR A 6 24.69 28.09 19.51
CA TYR A 6 23.31 27.63 19.74
C TYR A 6 22.36 28.21 18.72
N LYS A 7 22.42 29.52 18.46
CA LYS A 7 21.55 30.22 17.50
C LYS A 7 21.75 29.77 16.06
N ASN A 8 22.95 29.30 15.70
CA ASN A 8 23.27 28.79 14.37
C ASN A 8 22.85 27.32 14.17
N ASN A 9 22.57 26.58 15.23
CA ASN A 9 22.09 25.20 15.09
C ASN A 9 20.66 25.17 14.58
N VAL A 10 20.41 24.44 13.49
CA VAL A 10 19.12 24.36 12.78
C VAL A 10 17.97 23.97 13.74
N LYS A 11 18.23 23.02 14.65
CA LYS A 11 17.22 22.52 15.58
C LYS A 11 16.87 23.53 16.66
N ILE A 12 17.89 24.14 17.28
CA ILE A 12 17.71 25.17 18.33
C ILE A 12 17.03 26.39 17.70
N LYS A 13 17.48 26.84 16.54
CA LYS A 13 16.86 27.95 15.81
C LYS A 13 15.38 27.73 15.58
N LYS A 14 15.01 26.52 15.13
CA LYS A 14 13.59 26.16 14.94
C LYS A 14 12.79 26.27 16.23
N LEU A 15 13.33 25.81 17.37
CA LEU A 15 12.67 25.95 18.67
C LEU A 15 12.53 27.42 19.10
N ILE A 16 13.54 28.26 18.84
CA ILE A 16 13.46 29.69 19.08
C ILE A 16 12.32 30.32 18.28
N ASP A 17 12.27 30.04 16.97
CA ASP A 17 11.22 30.56 16.07
C ASP A 17 9.81 30.10 16.50
N GLU A 18 9.66 28.84 16.88
CA GLU A 18 8.40 28.28 17.40
C GLU A 18 7.99 28.93 18.74
N SER A 19 8.94 29.24 19.60
CA SER A 19 8.70 29.86 20.93
C SER A 19 8.12 31.28 20.83
N LEU A 20 8.42 32.03 19.77
CA LEU A 20 7.92 33.40 19.57
C LEU A 20 6.39 33.50 19.51
N ASN A 21 5.72 32.40 19.18
CA ASN A 21 4.26 32.30 19.12
C ASN A 21 3.65 31.60 20.36
N SER A 22 4.44 31.40 21.41
CA SER A 22 4.02 30.73 22.64
C SER A 22 4.16 31.65 23.85
N ASN A 23 3.61 31.25 24.98
CA ASN A 23 3.81 31.96 26.27
C ASN A 23 5.19 31.66 26.89
N ASP A 24 5.95 30.74 26.30
CA ASP A 24 7.23 30.25 26.79
C ASP A 24 8.33 30.62 25.77
N ILE A 25 8.84 31.87 25.88
CA ILE A 25 9.77 32.44 24.88
C ILE A 25 11.21 32.08 25.25
N ILE A 26 11.98 31.62 24.27
CA ILE A 26 13.41 31.34 24.40
C ILE A 26 14.19 32.66 24.20
N THR A 27 14.68 33.20 25.28
CA THR A 27 15.56 34.37 25.31
C THR A 27 17.03 33.96 25.40
N ASP A 28 17.95 34.91 25.17
CA ASP A 28 19.39 34.68 25.33
C ASP A 28 19.73 34.22 26.77
N GLN A 29 19.04 34.74 27.77
CA GLN A 29 19.23 34.31 29.16
C GLN A 29 18.81 32.85 29.34
N VAL A 30 17.69 32.44 28.79
CA VAL A 30 17.22 31.02 28.84
C VAL A 30 18.23 30.09 28.18
N LEU A 31 18.85 30.48 27.05
CA LEU A 31 19.91 29.70 26.42
C LEU A 31 21.13 29.55 27.35
N LEU A 32 21.54 30.62 28.02
CA LEU A 32 22.68 30.60 28.95
C LEU A 32 22.37 29.75 30.19
N ASP A 33 21.18 29.87 30.76
CA ASP A 33 20.76 29.11 31.94
C ASP A 33 20.70 27.61 31.68
N ASN A 34 20.49 27.22 30.41
CA ASN A 34 20.42 25.80 29.93
C ASN A 34 21.69 25.35 29.22
N GLN A 35 22.80 26.04 29.34
CA GLN A 35 24.04 25.79 28.61
C GLN A 35 24.49 24.32 28.67
N ASN A 36 24.43 23.67 29.81
CA ASN A 36 24.91 22.30 30.00
C ASN A 36 24.14 21.32 29.11
N ILE A 37 22.81 21.44 29.02
CA ILE A 37 21.96 20.58 28.23
C ILE A 37 22.14 20.85 26.71
N LEU A 38 22.30 22.12 26.36
CA LEU A 38 22.54 22.51 24.97
C LEU A 38 23.90 22.03 24.48
N ASP A 39 24.95 22.09 25.31
CA ASP A 39 26.27 21.54 24.99
C ASP A 39 26.20 20.01 24.86
N GLU A 40 25.51 19.31 25.74
CA GLU A 40 25.29 17.86 25.66
C GLU A 40 24.51 17.50 24.39
N PHE A 41 23.48 18.28 24.04
CA PHE A 41 22.74 18.09 22.77
C PHE A 41 23.64 18.21 21.55
N LEU A 42 24.43 19.28 21.44
CA LEU A 42 25.33 19.54 20.33
C LEU A 42 26.41 18.46 20.17
N LEU A 43 26.89 17.90 21.28
CA LEU A 43 27.86 16.79 21.25
C LEU A 43 27.24 15.47 20.75
N ASN A 44 26.00 15.20 21.08
CA ASN A 44 25.34 13.93 20.80
C ASN A 44 24.45 13.95 19.56
N TYR A 45 24.01 15.12 19.10
CA TYR A 45 23.17 15.25 17.93
C TYR A 45 23.97 14.97 16.64
N LYS A 46 23.50 13.99 15.89
CA LYS A 46 24.02 13.67 14.57
C LYS A 46 22.86 13.61 13.59
N GLU A 47 22.99 14.30 12.48
CA GLU A 47 22.01 14.21 11.41
C GLU A 47 22.11 12.84 10.73
N CYS A 48 20.97 12.19 10.57
CA CYS A 48 20.85 10.86 10.00
C CYS A 48 20.18 10.96 8.62
N SER A 49 20.81 10.38 7.60
CA SER A 49 20.35 10.38 6.21
C SER A 49 20.12 8.94 5.73
N LEU A 50 19.08 8.73 4.90
CA LEU A 50 18.78 7.41 4.30
C LEU A 50 19.80 6.96 3.24
N ASP A 51 20.61 7.89 2.74
CA ASP A 51 21.65 7.58 1.72
C ASP A 51 22.85 6.83 2.31
N LYS A 52 22.96 6.79 3.64
CA LYS A 52 24.05 6.16 4.38
C LYS A 52 23.47 5.27 5.49
N GLU A 53 24.30 4.39 6.02
CA GLU A 53 23.93 3.62 7.21
C GLU A 53 23.64 4.54 8.40
N CYS A 54 22.80 4.04 9.33
CA CYS A 54 22.47 4.78 10.54
C CYS A 54 23.72 5.06 11.39
N ASN A 55 24.04 6.34 11.55
CA ASN A 55 25.23 6.83 12.26
C ASN A 55 24.98 7.14 13.75
N GLN A 56 23.81 6.81 14.26
CA GLN A 56 23.45 7.09 15.64
C GLN A 56 24.12 6.13 16.61
N VAL A 57 24.42 6.59 17.82
CA VAL A 57 25.02 5.78 18.91
C VAL A 57 24.08 4.61 19.26
N VAL A 58 22.80 4.91 19.43
CA VAL A 58 21.76 3.88 19.55
C VAL A 58 21.08 3.73 18.19
N LYS A 59 21.29 2.61 17.54
CA LYS A 59 20.75 2.35 16.19
C LYS A 59 19.24 2.63 16.14
N ASN A 60 18.81 3.38 15.15
CA ASN A 60 17.41 3.80 14.91
C ASN A 60 16.90 4.92 15.83
N TYR A 61 17.67 5.40 16.82
CA TYR A 61 17.28 6.51 17.69
C TYR A 61 18.28 7.64 17.60
N GLN A 62 17.78 8.87 17.66
CA GLN A 62 18.59 10.09 17.74
C GLN A 62 18.17 10.92 18.93
N VAL A 63 19.11 11.70 19.47
CA VAL A 63 18.80 12.69 20.50
C VAL A 63 18.04 13.83 19.84
N ASP A 64 16.96 14.26 20.47
CA ASP A 64 16.17 15.44 20.12
C ASP A 64 16.07 16.38 21.31
N LEU A 65 15.86 17.67 21.03
CA LEU A 65 15.76 18.71 22.03
C LEU A 65 14.30 19.18 22.15
N VAL A 66 13.80 19.28 23.37
CA VAL A 66 12.45 19.78 23.69
C VAL A 66 12.59 20.94 24.66
N PHE A 67 11.82 22.00 24.43
CA PHE A 67 11.74 23.16 25.31
C PHE A 67 10.35 23.23 25.94
N LYS A 68 10.32 23.38 27.28
CA LYS A 68 9.08 23.48 28.03
C LYS A 68 9.37 24.08 29.41
N ASP A 69 8.48 24.96 29.91
CA ASP A 69 8.59 25.59 31.25
C ASP A 69 9.96 26.28 31.48
N HIS A 70 10.44 27.04 30.48
CA HIS A 70 11.73 27.72 30.42
C HIS A 70 12.97 26.81 30.53
N GLN A 71 12.82 25.49 30.33
CA GLN A 71 13.91 24.53 30.40
C GLN A 71 14.00 23.68 29.14
N PHE A 72 15.22 23.29 28.78
CA PHE A 72 15.49 22.33 27.71
C PHE A 72 15.63 20.90 28.26
N TYR A 73 15.14 19.93 27.51
CA TYR A 73 15.22 18.51 27.85
C TYR A 73 15.70 17.72 26.64
N LEU A 74 16.58 16.75 26.92
CA LEU A 74 16.96 15.75 25.91
C LEU A 74 15.93 14.63 25.86
N LYS A 75 15.54 14.25 24.65
CA LYS A 75 14.61 13.15 24.38
C LYS A 75 15.17 12.26 23.29
N ASN A 76 15.15 10.95 23.51
CA ASN A 76 15.42 9.99 22.45
C ASN A 76 14.18 9.81 21.56
N VAL A 77 14.34 10.07 20.27
CA VAL A 77 13.29 9.90 19.26
C VAL A 77 13.79 8.99 18.14
N LEU A 78 12.89 8.39 17.41
CA LEU A 78 13.28 7.62 16.22
C LEU A 78 13.95 8.54 15.19
N CYS A 79 15.15 8.18 14.75
CA CYS A 79 15.78 8.80 13.61
C CYS A 79 15.05 8.39 12.30
N ILE A 80 15.48 8.90 11.16
CA ILE A 80 14.84 8.60 9.88
C ILE A 80 14.85 7.09 9.55
N HIS A 81 15.93 6.36 9.89
CA HIS A 81 16.00 4.90 9.75
C HIS A 81 15.03 4.19 10.71
N GLY A 82 14.94 4.66 11.97
CA GLY A 82 14.00 4.12 12.95
C GLY A 82 12.55 4.27 12.52
N LYS A 83 12.17 5.44 12.00
CA LYS A 83 10.83 5.69 11.44
C LYS A 83 10.53 4.79 10.24
N GLN A 84 11.51 4.54 9.38
CA GLN A 84 11.36 3.64 8.24
C GLN A 84 11.20 2.18 8.70
N THR A 85 11.98 1.75 9.69
CA THR A 85 11.90 0.39 10.26
C THR A 85 10.54 0.16 10.93
N GLU A 86 10.08 1.11 11.76
CA GLU A 86 8.76 1.05 12.41
C GLU A 86 7.64 0.97 11.38
N LYS A 87 7.69 1.82 10.36
CA LYS A 87 6.71 1.81 9.27
C LYS A 87 6.68 0.47 8.53
N LEU A 88 7.85 -0.09 8.18
CA LEU A 88 7.94 -1.40 7.53
C LEU A 88 7.36 -2.49 8.42
N PHE A 89 7.62 -2.46 9.73
CA PHE A 89 7.02 -3.38 10.69
C PHE A 89 5.49 -3.29 10.69
N ILE A 90 4.92 -2.07 10.72
CA ILE A 90 3.47 -1.85 10.66
C ILE A 90 2.90 -2.41 9.36
N ILE A 91 3.53 -2.13 8.22
CA ILE A 91 3.08 -2.65 6.92
C ILE A 91 3.05 -4.18 6.95
N LYS A 92 4.15 -4.84 7.33
CA LYS A 92 4.24 -6.31 7.39
C LYS A 92 3.18 -6.93 8.30
N LYS A 93 2.98 -6.37 9.49
CA LYS A 93 1.98 -6.84 10.45
C LYS A 93 0.57 -6.85 9.89
N ASN A 94 0.26 -5.93 8.99
CA ASN A 94 -1.07 -5.75 8.41
C ASN A 94 -1.30 -6.50 7.09
N TYR A 95 -0.25 -7.09 6.51
CA TYR A 95 -0.43 -8.02 5.41
C TYR A 95 -0.72 -9.43 5.94
N TRP A 96 -1.93 -9.91 5.66
CA TRP A 96 -2.25 -11.31 5.93
C TRP A 96 -1.65 -12.25 4.90
N PHE A 97 -1.50 -11.76 3.66
CA PHE A 97 -0.85 -12.45 2.57
C PHE A 97 -0.41 -11.50 1.46
N SER A 98 0.75 -11.78 0.84
CA SER A 98 1.26 -11.03 -0.31
C SER A 98 2.06 -11.95 -1.23
N ASP A 99 1.84 -11.84 -2.56
CA ASP A 99 2.63 -12.52 -3.59
C ASP A 99 3.93 -11.78 -3.92
N PHE A 100 4.16 -10.61 -3.35
CA PHE A 100 5.41 -9.88 -3.50
C PHE A 100 6.14 -9.73 -2.18
N ASP A 101 7.46 -9.62 -2.23
CA ASP A 101 8.27 -9.35 -1.05
C ASP A 101 8.10 -7.91 -0.58
N ILE A 102 7.48 -7.76 0.59
CA ILE A 102 7.23 -6.46 1.23
C ILE A 102 8.55 -5.78 1.64
N ASN A 103 9.63 -6.54 1.92
CA ASN A 103 10.95 -5.95 2.21
C ASN A 103 11.51 -5.22 1.01
N SER A 104 11.36 -5.82 -0.17
CA SER A 104 11.85 -5.24 -1.42
C SER A 104 10.95 -4.14 -1.97
N PHE A 105 9.65 -4.16 -1.62
CA PHE A 105 8.68 -3.18 -2.10
C PHE A 105 7.72 -2.73 -1.00
N HIS A 106 8.03 -1.65 -0.32
CA HIS A 106 7.24 -1.07 0.77
C HIS A 106 6.87 0.41 0.55
N LEU A 107 6.99 0.92 -0.67
CA LEU A 107 6.64 2.30 -1.00
C LEU A 107 5.17 2.59 -0.74
N THR A 108 4.91 3.67 -0.03
CA THR A 108 3.57 4.24 0.19
C THR A 108 3.30 5.40 -0.77
N TYR A 109 2.07 5.94 -0.75
CA TYR A 109 1.67 7.09 -1.56
C TYR A 109 2.61 8.28 -1.39
N ASP A 110 2.91 8.64 -0.15
CA ASP A 110 3.73 9.82 0.13
C ASP A 110 5.16 9.65 -0.40
N GLU A 111 5.75 8.47 -0.25
CA GLU A 111 7.08 8.17 -0.78
C GLU A 111 7.10 8.07 -2.31
N TYR A 112 6.05 7.55 -2.90
CA TYR A 112 5.97 7.42 -4.35
C TYR A 112 5.84 8.78 -5.08
N PHE A 113 5.09 9.74 -4.50
CA PHE A 113 4.78 11.00 -5.16
C PHE A 113 5.50 12.23 -4.59
N ASN A 114 5.92 12.22 -3.32
CA ASN A 114 6.58 13.38 -2.70
C ASN A 114 8.11 13.30 -2.70
N ASN A 115 8.68 12.53 -3.50
CA ASN A 115 9.90 11.83 -3.39
C ASN A 115 11.20 12.61 -3.36
N GLN A 116 11.93 12.38 -2.31
CA GLN A 116 13.38 12.53 -2.21
C GLN A 116 14.15 11.24 -2.57
N LEU A 117 13.48 10.12 -2.78
CA LEU A 117 14.10 8.86 -3.20
C LEU A 117 14.07 8.80 -4.73
N ASN A 118 15.23 8.60 -5.36
CA ASN A 118 15.39 8.39 -6.80
C ASN A 118 14.62 7.17 -7.28
N ASN A 119 13.31 7.32 -7.42
CA ASN A 119 12.44 6.26 -7.89
C ASN A 119 12.50 6.20 -9.41
N LEU A 120 13.48 5.45 -9.94
CA LEU A 120 13.72 5.28 -11.36
C LEU A 120 12.42 4.99 -12.13
N SER A 121 11.54 4.16 -11.58
CA SER A 121 10.27 3.81 -12.23
C SER A 121 9.29 5.00 -12.34
N PHE A 122 9.32 5.94 -11.39
CA PHE A 122 8.52 7.16 -11.45
C PHE A 122 9.13 8.20 -12.38
N ASN A 123 10.44 8.30 -12.43
CA ASN A 123 11.15 9.24 -13.31
C ASN A 123 10.98 8.92 -14.79
N LEU A 124 10.72 7.65 -15.13
CA LEU A 124 10.41 7.20 -16.50
C LEU A 124 8.98 7.59 -16.97
N LEU A 125 8.16 8.21 -16.11
CA LEU A 125 6.84 8.69 -16.49
C LEU A 125 6.91 10.10 -17.07
N ASP A 126 6.09 10.37 -18.09
CA ASP A 126 5.83 11.74 -18.48
C ASP A 126 4.98 12.48 -17.43
N GLN A 127 4.90 13.81 -17.54
CA GLN A 127 4.19 14.63 -16.54
C GLN A 127 2.69 14.33 -16.48
N ASN A 128 2.07 13.98 -17.61
CA ASN A 128 0.64 13.67 -17.68
C ASN A 128 0.36 12.34 -16.98
N GLU A 129 1.19 11.31 -17.22
CA GLU A 129 1.11 10.03 -16.51
C GLU A 129 1.31 10.22 -14.99
N LYS A 130 2.30 11.01 -14.58
CA LYS A 130 2.54 11.34 -13.16
C LYS A 130 1.31 11.96 -12.51
N ASN A 131 0.73 12.98 -13.14
CA ASN A 131 -0.45 13.67 -12.66
C ASN A 131 -1.67 12.75 -12.60
N PHE A 132 -1.91 11.96 -13.65
CA PHE A 132 -2.99 10.98 -13.66
C PHE A 132 -2.89 9.97 -12.50
N ARG A 133 -1.72 9.39 -12.30
CA ARG A 133 -1.48 8.40 -11.23
C ARG A 133 -1.65 9.01 -9.85
N LYS A 134 -1.10 10.21 -9.63
CA LYS A 134 -1.22 10.94 -8.36
C LYS A 134 -2.68 11.26 -8.05
N THR A 135 -3.40 11.79 -9.03
CA THR A 135 -4.82 12.12 -8.89
C THR A 135 -5.68 10.89 -8.63
N LEU A 136 -5.43 9.80 -9.37
CA LEU A 136 -6.16 8.55 -9.20
C LEU A 136 -5.99 7.99 -7.78
N LEU A 137 -4.75 7.81 -7.30
CA LEU A 137 -4.51 7.28 -5.95
C LEU A 137 -5.01 8.22 -4.85
N SER A 138 -4.82 9.53 -5.00
CA SER A 138 -5.33 10.51 -4.05
C SER A 138 -6.85 10.43 -3.93
N ASN A 139 -7.56 10.33 -5.06
CA ASN A 139 -9.02 10.21 -5.07
C ASN A 139 -9.50 8.91 -4.44
N ILE A 140 -8.82 7.79 -4.69
CA ILE A 140 -9.13 6.50 -4.06
C ILE A 140 -8.95 6.61 -2.54
N LEU A 141 -7.82 7.14 -2.07
CA LEU A 141 -7.54 7.29 -0.63
C LEU A 141 -8.56 8.22 0.05
N LYS A 142 -8.90 9.35 -0.57
CA LYS A 142 -9.94 10.26 -0.08
C LYS A 142 -11.32 9.59 -0.02
N ALA A 143 -11.68 8.81 -1.03
CA ALA A 143 -12.93 8.07 -1.06
C ALA A 143 -13.01 7.04 0.07
N ILE A 144 -11.93 6.28 0.31
CA ILE A 144 -11.83 5.32 1.41
C ILE A 144 -11.95 6.02 2.76
N GLN A 145 -11.27 7.16 2.96
CA GLN A 145 -11.38 7.96 4.19
C GLN A 145 -12.80 8.46 4.45
N LYS A 146 -13.55 8.80 3.40
CA LYS A 146 -14.97 9.18 3.48
C LYS A 146 -15.92 7.99 3.66
N GLY A 147 -15.39 6.77 3.84
CA GLY A 147 -16.19 5.57 4.05
C GLY A 147 -16.75 4.93 2.78
N TYR A 148 -16.28 5.33 1.59
CA TYR A 148 -16.69 4.69 0.34
C TYR A 148 -16.22 3.23 0.28
N LYS A 149 -17.15 2.32 -0.04
CA LYS A 149 -16.94 0.87 0.09
C LYS A 149 -16.69 0.13 -1.23
N LYS A 150 -16.76 0.81 -2.37
CA LYS A 150 -16.41 0.19 -3.66
C LYS A 150 -14.91 0.21 -3.88
N GLY A 151 -14.39 -0.88 -4.43
CA GLY A 151 -13.04 -0.95 -4.95
C GLY A 151 -12.91 -0.38 -6.37
N ILE A 152 -11.78 -0.70 -7.00
CA ILE A 152 -11.47 -0.29 -8.37
C ILE A 152 -11.09 -1.53 -9.18
N TYR A 153 -11.61 -1.60 -10.40
CA TYR A 153 -11.14 -2.51 -11.45
C TYR A 153 -10.25 -1.70 -12.40
N LEU A 154 -8.94 -1.96 -12.34
CA LEU A 154 -7.94 -1.22 -13.12
C LEU A 154 -7.52 -2.06 -14.31
N TYR A 155 -7.93 -1.69 -15.53
CA TYR A 155 -7.60 -2.45 -16.72
C TYR A 155 -6.78 -1.64 -17.74
N GLY A 156 -6.08 -2.34 -18.64
CA GLY A 156 -5.27 -1.75 -19.71
C GLY A 156 -4.10 -2.65 -20.10
N ASN A 157 -3.27 -2.18 -21.01
CA ASN A 157 -2.18 -2.97 -21.58
C ASN A 157 -1.20 -3.50 -20.52
N SER A 158 -0.54 -4.61 -20.85
CA SER A 158 0.51 -5.17 -19.98
C SER A 158 1.71 -4.21 -19.89
N GLY A 159 2.39 -4.19 -18.73
CA GLY A 159 3.64 -3.42 -18.53
C GLY A 159 3.47 -1.93 -18.24
N ILE A 160 2.23 -1.39 -18.20
CA ILE A 160 1.99 0.04 -17.93
C ILE A 160 1.99 0.41 -16.44
N GLY A 161 2.14 -0.57 -15.53
CA GLY A 161 2.29 -0.33 -14.10
C GLY A 161 1.01 -0.42 -13.25
N LYS A 162 -0.03 -1.12 -13.68
CA LYS A 162 -1.27 -1.36 -12.91
C LYS A 162 -0.98 -1.99 -11.54
N THR A 163 -0.31 -3.14 -11.54
CA THR A 163 0.12 -3.86 -10.33
C THR A 163 0.94 -2.99 -9.40
N TYR A 164 1.87 -2.21 -9.96
CA TYR A 164 2.72 -1.30 -9.19
C TYR A 164 1.88 -0.25 -8.43
N MET A 165 0.92 0.37 -9.11
CA MET A 165 0.01 1.35 -8.51
C MET A 165 -0.78 0.76 -7.34
N PHE A 166 -1.28 -0.46 -7.49
CA PHE A 166 -2.02 -1.11 -6.41
C PHE A 166 -1.13 -1.61 -5.27
N LYS A 167 0.14 -1.97 -5.53
CA LYS A 167 1.10 -2.23 -4.45
C LYS A 167 1.33 -0.98 -3.59
N VAL A 168 1.50 0.19 -4.19
CA VAL A 168 1.62 1.48 -3.48
C VAL A 168 0.36 1.77 -2.66
N LEU A 169 -0.83 1.55 -3.22
CA LEU A 169 -2.10 1.73 -2.49
C LEU A 169 -2.20 0.77 -1.31
N ALA A 170 -1.90 -0.50 -1.52
CA ALA A 170 -1.96 -1.55 -0.51
C ALA A 170 -1.01 -1.27 0.66
N ASN A 171 0.25 -0.89 0.37
CA ASN A 171 1.22 -0.47 1.39
C ASN A 171 0.76 0.76 2.17
N THR A 172 0.16 1.74 1.47
CA THR A 172 -0.40 2.93 2.12
C THR A 172 -1.55 2.59 3.08
N LEU A 173 -2.39 1.64 2.73
CA LEU A 173 -3.47 1.17 3.60
C LEU A 173 -2.93 0.35 4.78
N ALA A 174 -1.96 -0.53 4.53
CA ALA A 174 -1.31 -1.32 5.56
C ALA A 174 -0.56 -0.44 6.57
N SER A 175 0.13 0.62 6.12
CA SER A 175 0.80 1.58 7.01
C SER A 175 -0.19 2.38 7.91
N LYS A 176 -1.47 2.40 7.54
CA LYS A 176 -2.57 2.99 8.31
C LYS A 176 -3.35 1.95 9.14
N ASN A 177 -2.72 0.84 9.50
CA ASN A 177 -3.30 -0.25 10.29
C ASN A 177 -4.55 -0.88 9.66
N LYS A 178 -4.61 -0.96 8.31
CA LYS A 178 -5.65 -1.71 7.60
C LYS A 178 -5.12 -3.05 7.16
N THR A 179 -5.89 -4.10 7.39
CA THR A 179 -5.52 -5.45 6.94
C THR A 179 -5.64 -5.59 5.43
N VAL A 180 -4.65 -6.21 4.81
CA VAL A 180 -4.50 -6.33 3.37
C VAL A 180 -4.18 -7.75 2.95
N ILE A 181 -4.80 -8.21 1.87
CA ILE A 181 -4.34 -9.33 1.06
C ILE A 181 -4.05 -8.80 -0.35
N PHE A 182 -2.87 -9.10 -0.88
CA PHE A 182 -2.47 -8.78 -2.25
C PHE A 182 -1.97 -10.03 -2.96
N SER A 183 -2.72 -10.54 -3.90
CA SER A 183 -2.41 -11.80 -4.57
C SER A 183 -2.97 -11.88 -5.97
N THR A 184 -2.36 -12.70 -6.81
CA THR A 184 -3.02 -13.20 -8.01
C THR A 184 -4.12 -14.19 -7.59
N LEU A 185 -5.15 -14.30 -8.43
CA LEU A 185 -6.23 -15.26 -8.16
C LEU A 185 -5.69 -16.69 -8.14
N ARG A 186 -4.75 -17.01 -9.02
CA ARG A 186 -4.10 -18.32 -9.08
C ARG A 186 -3.39 -18.67 -7.77
N SER A 187 -2.54 -17.75 -7.27
CA SER A 187 -1.80 -17.98 -6.03
C SER A 187 -2.73 -18.19 -4.83
N LEU A 188 -3.84 -17.44 -4.76
CA LEU A 188 -4.86 -17.65 -3.72
C LEU A 188 -5.52 -19.02 -3.79
N ILE A 189 -5.84 -19.48 -5.00
CA ILE A 189 -6.43 -20.81 -5.23
C ILE A 189 -5.43 -21.90 -4.86
N ASP A 190 -4.16 -21.77 -5.27
CA ASP A 190 -3.13 -22.76 -4.98
C ASP A 190 -2.89 -22.86 -3.46
N LYS A 191 -2.82 -21.73 -2.72
CA LYS A 191 -2.76 -21.73 -1.26
C LYS A 191 -3.97 -22.38 -0.59
N LEU A 192 -5.15 -22.15 -1.13
CA LEU A 192 -6.36 -22.78 -0.60
C LEU A 192 -6.33 -24.30 -0.82
N LYS A 193 -5.87 -24.78 -1.98
CA LYS A 193 -5.71 -26.20 -2.26
C LYS A 193 -4.66 -26.85 -1.36
N GLU A 194 -3.52 -26.18 -1.15
CA GLU A 194 -2.49 -26.64 -0.21
C GLU A 194 -3.05 -26.79 1.21
N SER A 195 -3.91 -25.87 1.64
CA SER A 195 -4.55 -25.93 2.96
C SER A 195 -5.52 -27.09 3.14
N PHE A 196 -6.06 -27.67 2.06
CA PHE A 196 -6.87 -28.90 2.15
C PHE A 196 -6.01 -30.15 2.42
N ASN A 197 -4.74 -30.12 2.04
CA ASN A 197 -3.81 -31.25 2.15
C ASN A 197 -2.89 -31.15 3.38
N SER A 198 -2.92 -30.01 4.11
CA SER A 198 -2.07 -29.79 5.29
C SER A 198 -2.91 -29.83 6.57
N ASN A 199 -2.35 -30.47 7.62
CA ASN A 199 -2.92 -30.43 8.96
C ASN A 199 -2.65 -29.10 9.69
N GLU A 200 -1.81 -28.22 9.12
CA GLU A 200 -1.33 -27.00 9.78
C GLU A 200 -2.20 -25.77 9.47
N ILE A 201 -2.83 -25.70 8.30
CA ILE A 201 -3.65 -24.55 7.89
C ILE A 201 -5.08 -25.01 7.64
N ASN A 202 -5.99 -24.54 8.47
CA ASN A 202 -7.41 -24.82 8.26
C ASN A 202 -7.95 -24.02 7.09
N SER A 203 -8.38 -24.69 6.01
CA SER A 203 -8.92 -24.08 4.80
C SER A 203 -10.10 -23.15 5.07
N SER A 204 -10.95 -23.48 6.05
CA SER A 204 -12.07 -22.64 6.47
C SER A 204 -11.60 -21.33 7.12
N GLU A 205 -10.48 -21.36 7.85
CA GLU A 205 -9.88 -20.15 8.43
C GLU A 205 -9.25 -19.25 7.37
N LEU A 206 -8.54 -19.84 6.39
CA LEU A 206 -7.99 -19.10 5.27
C LEU A 206 -9.11 -18.41 4.45
N LEU A 207 -10.20 -19.15 4.16
CA LEU A 207 -11.35 -18.58 3.46
C LEU A 207 -12.01 -17.45 4.27
N LYS A 208 -12.12 -17.59 5.58
CA LYS A 208 -12.61 -16.53 6.48
C LYS A 208 -11.69 -15.31 6.43
N LYS A 209 -10.37 -15.47 6.43
CA LYS A 209 -9.40 -14.37 6.29
C LYS A 209 -9.60 -13.64 4.96
N ILE A 210 -9.69 -14.36 3.83
CA ILE A 210 -9.89 -13.76 2.51
C ILE A 210 -11.21 -12.97 2.45
N LYS A 211 -12.29 -13.52 3.00
CA LYS A 211 -13.59 -12.84 3.10
C LYS A 211 -13.54 -11.58 3.96
N ASN A 212 -12.83 -11.63 5.09
CA ASN A 212 -12.91 -10.61 6.13
C ASN A 212 -11.81 -9.56 6.11
N VAL A 213 -10.74 -9.74 5.34
CA VAL A 213 -9.69 -8.71 5.20
C VAL A 213 -10.30 -7.35 4.82
N ASP A 214 -9.77 -6.26 5.36
CA ASP A 214 -10.29 -4.92 5.06
C ASP A 214 -10.20 -4.62 3.57
N PHE A 215 -9.04 -4.89 2.95
CA PHE A 215 -8.77 -4.63 1.54
C PHE A 215 -8.22 -5.87 0.85
N LEU A 216 -8.95 -6.37 -0.14
CA LEU A 216 -8.53 -7.47 -0.99
C LEU A 216 -8.09 -6.93 -2.36
N PHE A 217 -6.87 -7.25 -2.77
CA PHE A 217 -6.33 -6.96 -4.09
C PHE A 217 -6.13 -8.27 -4.85
N LEU A 218 -6.86 -8.42 -5.95
CA LEU A 218 -6.75 -9.54 -6.88
C LEU A 218 -6.05 -9.05 -8.15
N ASP A 219 -4.78 -9.42 -8.28
CA ASP A 219 -3.91 -8.98 -9.38
C ASP A 219 -4.05 -9.89 -10.59
N ASP A 220 -4.01 -9.28 -11.79
CA ASP A 220 -3.97 -9.92 -13.13
C ASP A 220 -5.10 -10.93 -13.39
N ILE A 221 -6.34 -10.55 -13.03
CA ILE A 221 -7.49 -11.41 -13.27
C ILE A 221 -7.81 -11.53 -14.76
N GLY A 222 -8.16 -12.75 -15.22
CA GLY A 222 -8.50 -13.07 -16.61
C GLY A 222 -7.34 -13.58 -17.44
N GLY A 223 -6.12 -13.64 -16.88
CA GLY A 223 -4.96 -14.25 -17.53
C GLY A 223 -4.88 -15.78 -17.36
N GLU A 224 -5.65 -16.33 -16.42
CA GLU A 224 -5.64 -17.76 -16.09
C GLU A 224 -6.90 -18.50 -16.52
N ASN A 225 -6.74 -19.81 -16.80
CA ASN A 225 -7.86 -20.72 -16.98
C ASN A 225 -8.38 -21.19 -15.63
N LEU A 226 -9.46 -20.58 -15.16
CA LEU A 226 -10.08 -20.96 -13.89
C LEU A 226 -10.80 -22.30 -14.00
N SER A 227 -10.59 -23.22 -13.04
CA SER A 227 -11.43 -24.38 -12.88
C SER A 227 -12.87 -23.98 -12.51
N LEU A 228 -13.84 -24.87 -12.75
CA LEU A 228 -15.25 -24.60 -12.38
C LEU A 228 -15.38 -24.29 -10.90
N TRP A 229 -14.75 -25.11 -10.06
CA TRP A 229 -14.74 -24.90 -8.61
C TRP A 229 -14.14 -23.54 -8.21
N ALA A 230 -13.01 -23.16 -8.81
CA ALA A 230 -12.36 -21.89 -8.48
C ALA A 230 -13.23 -20.67 -8.84
N ARG A 231 -13.99 -20.77 -9.94
CA ARG A 231 -14.88 -19.71 -10.42
C ARG A 231 -16.20 -19.68 -9.63
N ASP A 232 -16.90 -20.83 -9.58
CA ASP A 232 -18.30 -20.91 -9.16
C ASP A 232 -18.47 -21.03 -7.64
N ASP A 233 -17.55 -21.76 -6.99
CA ASP A 233 -17.61 -21.96 -5.54
C ASP A 233 -16.73 -20.93 -4.81
N PHE A 234 -15.42 -20.91 -5.11
CA PHE A 234 -14.49 -20.05 -4.34
C PHE A 234 -14.66 -18.56 -4.66
N LEU A 235 -14.42 -18.16 -5.92
CA LEU A 235 -14.40 -16.73 -6.27
C LEU A 235 -15.77 -16.09 -6.09
N PHE A 236 -16.82 -16.76 -6.55
CA PHE A 236 -18.19 -16.26 -6.39
C PHE A 236 -18.55 -16.09 -4.92
N GLU A 237 -18.26 -17.05 -4.07
CA GLU A 237 -18.55 -17.00 -2.63
C GLU A 237 -17.82 -15.84 -1.96
N VAL A 238 -16.52 -15.66 -2.25
CA VAL A 238 -15.72 -14.55 -1.71
C VAL A 238 -16.29 -13.20 -2.15
N LEU A 239 -16.55 -13.01 -3.44
CA LEU A 239 -17.04 -11.74 -3.96
C LEU A 239 -18.45 -11.42 -3.48
N ASN A 240 -19.35 -12.42 -3.38
CA ASN A 240 -20.68 -12.23 -2.84
C ASN A 240 -20.63 -11.79 -1.38
N TYR A 241 -19.87 -12.50 -0.53
CA TYR A 241 -19.68 -12.12 0.86
C TYR A 241 -19.15 -10.69 1.02
N ARG A 242 -18.13 -10.33 0.21
CA ARG A 242 -17.52 -9.00 0.28
C ARG A 242 -18.46 -7.88 -0.20
N LEU A 243 -19.31 -8.18 -1.19
CA LEU A 243 -20.36 -7.26 -1.64
C LEU A 243 -21.40 -7.00 -0.55
N GLU A 244 -21.94 -8.06 0.04
CA GLU A 244 -22.95 -7.97 1.12
C GLU A 244 -22.40 -7.24 2.35
N ASN A 245 -21.14 -7.47 2.70
CA ASN A 245 -20.47 -6.86 3.86
C ASN A 245 -19.76 -5.53 3.51
N LYS A 246 -19.98 -4.99 2.32
CA LYS A 246 -19.43 -3.70 1.86
C LYS A 246 -17.90 -3.61 2.02
N LYS A 247 -17.17 -4.70 1.71
CA LYS A 247 -15.71 -4.80 1.81
C LYS A 247 -15.05 -4.48 0.47
N PRO A 248 -14.22 -3.42 0.38
CA PRO A 248 -13.58 -2.99 -0.86
C PRO A 248 -12.72 -4.10 -1.47
N THR A 249 -12.90 -4.37 -2.76
CA THR A 249 -12.12 -5.34 -3.52
C THR A 249 -11.56 -4.67 -4.77
N PHE A 250 -10.26 -4.84 -5.01
CA PHE A 250 -9.52 -4.20 -6.09
C PHE A 250 -9.05 -5.26 -7.08
N PHE A 251 -9.13 -4.96 -8.37
CA PHE A 251 -8.72 -5.87 -9.42
C PHE A 251 -7.80 -5.17 -10.41
N THR A 252 -6.74 -5.84 -10.84
CA THR A 252 -6.05 -5.47 -12.07
C THR A 252 -6.33 -6.49 -13.16
N SER A 253 -6.38 -6.04 -14.40
CA SER A 253 -6.58 -6.91 -15.56
C SER A 253 -5.98 -6.31 -16.83
N ASN A 254 -5.74 -7.16 -17.82
CA ASN A 254 -5.46 -6.71 -19.18
C ASN A 254 -6.76 -6.52 -20.00
N PHE A 255 -7.88 -6.96 -19.46
CA PHE A 255 -9.20 -6.92 -20.10
C PHE A 255 -10.12 -5.92 -19.38
N SER A 256 -10.96 -5.20 -20.14
CA SER A 256 -12.16 -4.57 -19.56
C SER A 256 -13.10 -5.64 -18.99
N ILE A 257 -14.03 -5.26 -18.11
CA ILE A 257 -14.97 -6.23 -17.52
C ILE A 257 -15.78 -6.94 -18.61
N ASP A 258 -16.17 -6.23 -19.67
CA ASP A 258 -16.91 -6.82 -20.78
C ASP A 258 -16.05 -7.79 -21.63
N LEU A 259 -14.75 -7.51 -21.78
CA LEU A 259 -13.82 -8.44 -22.42
C LEU A 259 -13.49 -9.63 -21.53
N LEU A 260 -13.42 -9.43 -20.20
CA LEU A 260 -13.25 -10.53 -19.25
C LEU A 260 -14.42 -11.52 -19.32
N GLU A 261 -15.66 -11.01 -19.41
CA GLU A 261 -16.86 -11.81 -19.58
C GLU A 261 -16.78 -12.69 -20.84
N LYS A 262 -16.45 -12.07 -21.98
CA LYS A 262 -16.24 -12.79 -23.25
C LYS A 262 -15.12 -13.82 -23.17
N ASN A 263 -14.01 -13.49 -22.53
CA ASN A 263 -12.88 -14.40 -22.35
C ASN A 263 -13.26 -15.64 -21.52
N LEU A 264 -14.02 -15.45 -20.44
CA LEU A 264 -14.53 -16.55 -19.62
C LEU A 264 -15.50 -17.47 -20.40
N GLN A 265 -16.35 -16.88 -21.26
CA GLN A 265 -17.26 -17.64 -22.13
C GLN A 265 -16.48 -18.39 -23.22
N PHE A 266 -15.52 -17.74 -23.88
CA PHE A 266 -14.73 -18.32 -24.98
C PHE A 266 -13.85 -19.48 -24.53
N THR A 267 -13.16 -19.35 -23.40
CA THR A 267 -12.30 -20.40 -22.85
C THR A 267 -13.06 -21.70 -22.61
N ARG A 268 -14.36 -21.63 -22.35
CA ARG A 268 -15.24 -22.78 -22.13
C ARG A 268 -15.69 -23.46 -23.44
N GLN A 269 -15.97 -22.71 -24.48
CA GLN A 269 -16.34 -23.26 -25.77
C GLN A 269 -15.22 -24.10 -26.37
N TYR A 270 -13.96 -23.69 -26.20
CA TYR A 270 -12.81 -24.41 -26.78
C TYR A 270 -12.45 -25.72 -26.06
N ASN A 271 -12.83 -25.86 -24.79
CA ASN A 271 -12.46 -27.03 -23.99
C ASN A 271 -13.39 -28.25 -24.16
N ASN A 272 -14.21 -28.32 -25.21
CA ASN A 272 -15.07 -29.46 -25.62
C ASN A 272 -15.94 -30.12 -24.52
N PHE A 273 -16.15 -29.44 -23.36
CA PHE A 273 -16.97 -29.97 -22.28
C PHE A 273 -18.47 -29.69 -22.43
N LEU A 274 -18.86 -28.88 -23.42
CA LEU A 274 -20.23 -28.46 -23.62
C LEU A 274 -20.84 -29.24 -24.77
N THR A 275 -21.51 -30.34 -24.45
CA THR A 275 -22.12 -31.25 -25.43
C THR A 275 -23.58 -30.91 -25.74
N SER A 276 -24.22 -30.01 -24.97
CA SER A 276 -25.60 -29.61 -25.20
C SER A 276 -25.80 -28.09 -25.05
N LYS A 277 -26.83 -27.56 -25.70
CA LYS A 277 -27.23 -26.15 -25.65
C LYS A 277 -27.60 -25.72 -24.24
N ASP A 278 -28.23 -26.58 -23.47
CA ASP A 278 -28.68 -26.31 -22.11
C ASP A 278 -27.49 -26.13 -21.17
N VAL A 279 -26.42 -26.91 -21.30
CA VAL A 279 -25.20 -26.77 -20.49
C VAL A 279 -24.51 -25.45 -20.82
N PHE A 280 -24.50 -25.02 -22.08
CA PHE A 280 -23.95 -23.71 -22.45
C PHE A 280 -24.73 -22.55 -21.82
N GLU A 281 -26.06 -22.59 -21.83
CA GLU A 281 -26.90 -21.55 -21.22
C GLU A 281 -26.69 -21.49 -19.70
N LEU A 282 -26.59 -22.63 -19.01
CA LEU A 282 -26.31 -22.68 -17.59
C LEU A 282 -24.94 -22.09 -17.25
N GLU A 283 -23.90 -22.41 -18.02
CA GLU A 283 -22.57 -21.85 -17.84
C GLU A 283 -22.55 -20.34 -18.06
N LYS A 284 -23.26 -19.86 -19.07
CA LYS A 284 -23.43 -18.41 -19.30
C LYS A 284 -24.05 -17.71 -18.11
N ILE A 285 -25.13 -18.25 -17.55
CA ILE A 285 -25.80 -17.70 -16.36
C ILE A 285 -24.83 -17.59 -15.16
N LYS A 286 -23.97 -18.59 -14.95
CA LYS A 286 -22.98 -18.57 -13.86
C LYS A 286 -21.93 -17.47 -14.09
N ILE A 287 -21.44 -17.31 -15.31
CA ILE A 287 -20.49 -16.26 -15.68
C ILE A 287 -21.14 -14.89 -15.49
N ASP A 288 -22.36 -14.69 -16.00
CA ASP A 288 -23.09 -13.43 -15.86
C ASP A 288 -23.28 -13.04 -14.39
N ARG A 289 -23.59 -14.01 -13.51
CA ARG A 289 -23.70 -13.81 -12.07
C ARG A 289 -22.36 -13.35 -11.45
N LEU A 290 -21.24 -13.97 -11.83
CA LEU A 290 -19.91 -13.57 -11.32
C LEU A 290 -19.56 -12.15 -11.78
N ILE A 291 -19.75 -11.85 -13.06
CA ILE A 291 -19.50 -10.52 -13.64
C ILE A 291 -20.36 -9.45 -12.98
N ALA A 292 -21.63 -9.74 -12.72
CA ALA A 292 -22.53 -8.84 -12.00
C ALA A 292 -21.98 -8.50 -10.58
N ARG A 293 -21.37 -9.47 -9.88
CA ARG A 293 -20.74 -9.22 -8.56
C ARG A 293 -19.50 -8.33 -8.71
N ILE A 294 -18.65 -8.57 -9.71
CA ILE A 294 -17.50 -7.72 -9.99
C ILE A 294 -17.97 -6.29 -10.28
N LYS A 295 -18.93 -6.09 -11.23
CA LYS A 295 -19.48 -4.76 -11.57
C LYS A 295 -20.08 -4.03 -10.37
N ALA A 296 -20.72 -4.75 -9.45
CA ALA A 296 -21.28 -4.16 -8.23
C ALA A 296 -20.22 -3.74 -7.20
N LEU A 297 -19.11 -4.49 -7.09
CA LEU A 297 -18.03 -4.25 -6.15
C LEU A 297 -17.12 -3.09 -6.52
N VAL A 298 -17.02 -2.71 -7.80
CA VAL A 298 -15.96 -1.81 -8.27
C VAL A 298 -16.48 -0.64 -9.10
N LYS A 299 -15.59 0.36 -9.25
CA LYS A 299 -15.60 1.31 -10.36
C LYS A 299 -14.53 0.88 -11.35
N GLU A 300 -14.91 0.70 -12.61
CA GLU A 300 -13.99 0.35 -13.69
C GLU A 300 -13.22 1.59 -14.17
N ILE A 301 -11.91 1.44 -14.37
CA ILE A 301 -11.01 2.51 -14.83
C ILE A 301 -10.06 1.96 -15.87
N ASN A 302 -10.05 2.58 -17.06
CA ASN A 302 -9.03 2.33 -18.06
C ASN A 302 -7.72 3.02 -17.66
N PHE A 303 -6.68 2.21 -17.43
CA PHE A 303 -5.35 2.69 -17.05
C PHE A 303 -4.47 2.74 -18.29
N THR A 304 -4.09 3.94 -18.68
CA THR A 304 -3.26 4.21 -19.87
C THR A 304 -1.82 4.51 -19.48
N GLY A 305 -0.89 4.26 -20.37
CA GLY A 305 0.52 4.56 -20.17
C GLY A 305 1.43 3.79 -21.14
N ILE A 306 2.71 4.11 -21.14
CA ILE A 306 3.72 3.46 -21.96
C ILE A 306 4.15 2.14 -21.31
N ASN A 307 4.38 1.11 -22.15
CA ASN A 307 4.91 -0.17 -21.68
C ASN A 307 6.37 -0.04 -21.22
N LYS A 308 6.60 -0.20 -19.92
CA LYS A 308 7.92 0.00 -19.27
C LYS A 308 8.80 -1.25 -19.27
N ARG A 309 8.28 -2.42 -19.69
CA ARG A 309 9.07 -3.65 -19.83
C ARG A 309 9.87 -3.69 -21.14
N ARG A 310 9.60 -2.77 -22.08
CA ARG A 310 10.24 -2.69 -23.41
C ARG A 310 11.24 -1.53 -23.53
N THR A 311 11.48 -0.77 -22.48
CA THR A 311 12.37 0.40 -22.44
C THR A 311 13.71 0.10 -21.76
N ASN A 312 14.05 -1.18 -21.58
CA ASN A 312 15.40 -1.62 -21.15
C ASN A 312 16.13 -2.24 -22.32
#